data_bf50d80d924b8c95e1904d2d9d18e951
#
_entry.id   bf50d80d924b8c95e1904d2d9d18e951
#
_cell.length_a   1.000
_cell.length_b   1.000
_cell.length_c   1.000
_cell.angle_alpha   90.00
_cell.angle_beta   90.00
_cell.angle_gamma   90.00
#
_symmetry.space_group_name_H-M   'P 1'
#
loop_
_entity.id
_entity.type
_entity.pdbx_description
1 polymer ?
#
loop_
_entity_poly.entity_id
_entity_poly.type
_entity_poly.pdbx_seq_one_letter_code
_entity_poly.pdbx_strand_id
1 'polypeptide(L)'
;RDRSVSRGLGDVYKRQAYVSDGCFEVLRVTDENYISQLLDICKKNEIGMIVPTIDTELLVLAENKKLFNDNDIIVCVSDLDFIKVCRDKRNTGDFLEKHNIRVPKAVDKYNPTFPLFAKPYDGSLSTNLHYIKNAEELTQDILDDPKLLFMEYIDKETYKEYTIDMYYGTDNCVKCIVPRERIKIRAGEINKGRTVKCPLMDYIKERLDKIEGCIGCICIQVFFNPLTEDVVGIEINPRFGGGYPQSYAAGGNYPEMLIKEYFLGEKIAYIDDWKDNMLMLRFDDAVYA
;
A
#
# COMPACT_ATOMS: atom_id res chain seq x y z
N ARG A 1 -11.88 -4.98 5.31
CA ARG A 1 -12.71 -4.30 6.30
C ARG A 1 -12.06 -4.42 7.65
N ASP A 2 -12.03 -3.30 8.35
CA ASP A 2 -11.23 -3.18 9.56
C ASP A 2 -11.62 -4.07 10.74
N ARG A 3 -12.71 -4.78 10.69
CA ARG A 3 -13.09 -5.67 11.79
C ARG A 3 -12.32 -6.97 11.82
N SER A 4 -11.83 -7.44 10.72
CA SER A 4 -11.00 -8.62 10.67
C SER A 4 -9.64 -8.42 11.29
N VAL A 5 -9.26 -7.15 11.55
CA VAL A 5 -7.89 -6.86 11.87
C VAL A 5 -7.73 -6.39 13.29
N SER A 6 -6.84 -7.08 13.93
CA SER A 6 -6.22 -6.70 15.21
C SER A 6 -7.10 -5.81 16.05
N ARG A 7 -8.20 -6.33 16.48
CA ARG A 7 -8.77 -5.66 17.59
C ARG A 7 -7.99 -5.99 18.79
N GLY A 8 -7.07 -5.13 19.01
CA GLY A 8 -6.95 -4.69 20.37
C GLY A 8 -8.36 -4.38 20.83
N LEU A 9 -8.65 -4.56 22.06
CA LEU A 9 -9.88 -4.27 22.82
C LEU A 9 -10.56 -2.92 22.51
N GLY A 10 -10.43 -2.43 21.28
CA GLY A 10 -10.69 -1.07 21.01
C GLY A 10 -11.92 -0.89 20.27
N ASP A 11 -12.59 -0.85 19.60
CA ASP A 11 -13.69 -0.18 18.91
C ASP A 11 -14.70 -1.20 18.37
N VAL A 12 -15.61 -1.60 19.22
CA VAL A 12 -16.75 -2.43 18.85
C VAL A 12 -17.73 -1.72 17.90
N TYR A 13 -17.60 -0.40 17.76
CA TYR A 13 -18.52 0.45 16.99
C TYR A 13 -17.91 0.91 15.66
N LYS A 14 -17.34 -0.01 14.89
CA LYS A 14 -16.83 0.37 13.57
C LYS A 14 -17.96 0.51 12.55
N ARG A 15 -18.14 1.73 12.08
CA ARG A 15 -19.16 2.09 11.09
C ARG A 15 -19.18 1.20 9.84
N GLN A 16 -18.02 0.74 9.39
CA GLN A 16 -17.90 -0.15 8.22
C GLN A 16 -18.69 -1.45 8.37
N ALA A 17 -18.84 -1.92 9.62
CA ALA A 17 -19.59 -3.12 9.91
C ALA A 17 -21.08 -2.98 9.61
N TYR A 18 -21.61 -1.78 9.75
CA TYR A 18 -23.04 -1.48 9.56
C TYR A 18 -23.39 -1.24 8.09
N VAL A 19 -22.41 -0.97 7.24
CA VAL A 19 -22.60 -0.76 5.79
C VAL A 19 -22.11 -1.94 4.94
N SER A 20 -21.78 -3.07 5.58
CA SER A 20 -21.36 -4.29 4.90
C SER A 20 -22.42 -5.38 5.00
N ASP A 21 -22.50 -6.27 4.00
CA ASP A 21 -23.44 -7.39 3.97
C ASP A 21 -23.28 -8.37 5.15
N GLY A 22 -22.07 -8.45 5.70
CA GLY A 22 -21.76 -9.24 6.87
C GLY A 22 -20.51 -8.74 7.58
N CYS A 23 -20.41 -9.06 8.87
CA CYS A 23 -19.24 -8.72 9.65
C CYS A 23 -18.98 -9.80 10.71
N PHE A 24 -17.71 -10.21 10.79
CA PHE A 24 -17.28 -11.26 11.70
C PHE A 24 -16.16 -10.73 12.59
N GLU A 25 -16.22 -11.08 13.85
CA GLU A 25 -15.13 -10.85 14.78
C GLU A 25 -14.14 -12.01 14.67
N VAL A 26 -12.87 -11.67 14.47
CA VAL A 26 -11.80 -12.66 14.34
C VAL A 26 -10.73 -12.43 15.39
N LEU A 27 -9.97 -13.48 15.70
CA LEU A 27 -8.79 -13.45 16.53
C LEU A 27 -7.74 -12.49 15.94
N ARG A 28 -6.76 -12.12 16.73
CA ARG A 28 -5.63 -11.32 16.24
C ARG A 28 -4.83 -12.13 15.21
N VAL A 29 -4.28 -11.45 14.23
CA VAL A 29 -3.43 -12.07 13.20
C VAL A 29 -2.22 -12.84 13.76
N THR A 30 -1.80 -12.52 14.98
CA THR A 30 -0.73 -13.20 15.71
C THR A 30 -1.19 -14.43 16.50
N ASP A 31 -2.50 -14.70 16.56
CA ASP A 31 -3.05 -15.87 17.23
C ASP A 31 -2.90 -17.10 16.33
N GLU A 32 -2.48 -18.22 16.92
CA GLU A 32 -2.28 -19.49 16.19
C GLU A 32 -3.55 -20.03 15.53
N ASN A 33 -4.73 -19.67 16.07
CA ASN A 33 -6.02 -20.09 15.56
C ASN A 33 -6.64 -19.10 14.57
N TYR A 34 -5.95 -17.98 14.25
CA TYR A 34 -6.48 -16.96 13.34
C TYR A 34 -6.84 -17.53 11.97
N ILE A 35 -5.94 -18.30 11.34
CA ILE A 35 -6.12 -18.87 10.02
C ILE A 35 -7.24 -19.91 10.01
N SER A 36 -7.31 -20.80 11.00
CA SER A 36 -8.38 -21.79 11.09
C SER A 36 -9.75 -21.15 11.27
N GLN A 37 -9.85 -20.14 12.12
CA GLN A 37 -11.09 -19.37 12.31
C GLN A 37 -11.51 -18.66 11.03
N LEU A 38 -10.56 -18.03 10.33
CA LEU A 38 -10.85 -17.33 9.06
C LEU A 38 -11.35 -18.31 7.99
N LEU A 39 -10.73 -19.48 7.89
CA LEU A 39 -11.14 -20.55 6.98
C LEU A 39 -12.57 -21.03 7.29
N ASP A 40 -12.88 -21.25 8.57
CA ASP A 40 -14.21 -21.66 9.02
C ASP A 40 -15.27 -20.62 8.70
N ILE A 41 -14.96 -19.33 8.91
CA ILE A 41 -15.86 -18.22 8.52
C ILE A 41 -16.12 -18.25 7.01
N CYS A 42 -15.07 -18.40 6.21
CA CYS A 42 -15.21 -18.46 4.75
C CYS A 42 -16.10 -19.62 4.32
N LYS A 43 -15.86 -20.83 4.85
CA LYS A 43 -16.68 -22.01 4.52
C LYS A 43 -18.15 -21.86 4.93
N LYS A 44 -18.41 -21.37 6.15
CA LYS A 44 -19.79 -21.22 6.66
C LYS A 44 -20.60 -20.17 5.90
N ASN A 45 -19.92 -19.22 5.26
CA ASN A 45 -20.56 -18.09 4.59
C ASN A 45 -20.34 -18.10 3.08
N GLU A 46 -19.88 -19.22 2.52
CA GLU A 46 -19.67 -19.42 1.08
C GLU A 46 -18.80 -18.32 0.44
N ILE A 47 -17.74 -17.89 1.17
CA ILE A 47 -16.81 -16.86 0.71
C ILE A 47 -15.81 -17.50 -0.26
N GLY A 48 -15.85 -17.09 -1.51
CA GLY A 48 -14.94 -17.59 -2.56
C GLY A 48 -13.63 -16.79 -2.70
N MET A 49 -13.53 -15.60 -2.07
CA MET A 49 -12.34 -14.76 -2.22
C MET A 49 -12.06 -13.94 -0.96
N ILE A 50 -10.78 -13.90 -0.57
CA ILE A 50 -10.25 -13.01 0.47
C ILE A 50 -9.39 -11.94 -0.19
N VAL A 51 -9.67 -10.66 0.10
CA VAL A 51 -8.87 -9.52 -0.36
C VAL A 51 -8.37 -8.75 0.86
N PRO A 52 -7.11 -8.94 1.27
CA PRO A 52 -6.54 -8.22 2.42
C PRO A 52 -6.39 -6.73 2.10
N THR A 53 -6.71 -5.89 3.09
CA THR A 53 -6.65 -4.43 2.94
C THR A 53 -5.70 -3.76 3.92
N ILE A 54 -5.00 -4.54 4.75
CA ILE A 54 -4.02 -4.04 5.70
C ILE A 54 -2.72 -4.85 5.68
N ASP A 55 -1.63 -4.19 6.00
CA ASP A 55 -0.27 -4.75 5.86
C ASP A 55 0.01 -5.92 6.81
N THR A 56 -0.62 -5.94 7.99
CA THR A 56 -0.38 -6.97 9.01
C THR A 56 -0.90 -8.35 8.64
N GLU A 57 -1.89 -8.45 7.74
CA GLU A 57 -2.46 -9.73 7.28
C GLU A 57 -1.70 -10.35 6.12
N LEU A 58 -0.95 -9.54 5.36
CA LEU A 58 -0.38 -9.97 4.08
C LEU A 58 0.55 -11.17 4.23
N LEU A 59 1.44 -11.14 5.23
CA LEU A 59 2.43 -12.19 5.42
C LEU A 59 1.75 -13.51 5.79
N VAL A 60 0.89 -13.51 6.80
CA VAL A 60 0.23 -14.72 7.27
C VAL A 60 -0.71 -15.31 6.22
N LEU A 61 -1.37 -14.46 5.41
CA LEU A 61 -2.21 -14.93 4.32
C LEU A 61 -1.38 -15.49 3.15
N ALA A 62 -0.24 -14.88 2.82
CA ALA A 62 0.67 -15.40 1.80
C ALA A 62 1.25 -16.77 2.18
N GLU A 63 1.63 -16.95 3.44
CA GLU A 63 2.12 -18.23 3.99
C GLU A 63 1.06 -19.33 3.94
N ASN A 64 -0.21 -18.99 4.08
CA ASN A 64 -1.33 -19.92 4.12
C ASN A 64 -2.18 -19.94 2.84
N LYS A 65 -1.75 -19.27 1.76
CA LYS A 65 -2.47 -19.16 0.49
C LYS A 65 -2.89 -20.53 -0.06
N LYS A 66 -1.99 -21.51 0.03
CA LYS A 66 -2.28 -22.88 -0.43
C LYS A 66 -3.42 -23.53 0.33
N LEU A 67 -3.49 -23.35 1.67
CA LEU A 67 -4.55 -23.92 2.49
C LEU A 67 -5.94 -23.41 2.07
N PHE A 68 -6.06 -22.14 1.76
CA PHE A 68 -7.32 -21.56 1.28
C PHE A 68 -7.65 -22.05 -0.13
N ASN A 69 -6.67 -22.06 -1.05
CA ASN A 69 -6.85 -22.54 -2.42
C ASN A 69 -7.28 -24.02 -2.47
N ASP A 70 -6.74 -24.88 -1.58
CA ASP A 70 -7.14 -26.29 -1.45
C ASP A 70 -8.59 -26.44 -0.93
N ASN A 71 -9.23 -25.35 -0.50
CA ASN A 71 -10.62 -25.26 -0.07
C ASN A 71 -11.47 -24.35 -0.98
N ASP A 72 -11.07 -24.15 -2.23
CA ASP A 72 -11.74 -23.32 -3.23
C ASP A 72 -11.93 -21.85 -2.83
N ILE A 73 -11.05 -21.34 -1.96
CA ILE A 73 -11.06 -19.94 -1.51
C ILE A 73 -9.81 -19.25 -2.07
N ILE A 74 -10.01 -18.28 -2.94
CA ILE A 74 -8.95 -17.47 -3.54
C ILE A 74 -8.45 -16.45 -2.51
N VAL A 75 -7.13 -16.38 -2.31
CA VAL A 75 -6.51 -15.32 -1.51
C VAL A 75 -5.77 -14.36 -2.43
N CYS A 76 -6.32 -13.16 -2.61
CA CYS A 76 -5.74 -12.11 -3.46
C CYS A 76 -4.57 -11.41 -2.73
N VAL A 77 -3.49 -12.13 -2.56
CA VAL A 77 -2.22 -11.66 -1.99
C VAL A 77 -1.08 -12.09 -2.91
N SER A 78 -0.11 -11.20 -3.10
CA SER A 78 1.11 -11.51 -3.85
C SER A 78 1.89 -12.65 -3.18
N ASP A 79 2.86 -13.20 -3.86
CA ASP A 79 3.66 -14.30 -3.34
C ASP A 79 4.49 -13.86 -2.14
N LEU A 80 4.80 -14.82 -1.28
CA LEU A 80 5.46 -14.60 0.02
C LEU A 80 6.76 -13.79 -0.10
N ASP A 81 7.56 -14.06 -1.12
CA ASP A 81 8.84 -13.37 -1.31
C ASP A 81 8.66 -11.90 -1.67
N PHE A 82 7.69 -11.57 -2.53
CA PHE A 82 7.37 -10.19 -2.83
C PHE A 82 6.76 -9.45 -1.62
N ILE A 83 5.92 -10.13 -0.83
CA ILE A 83 5.40 -9.57 0.43
C ILE A 83 6.54 -9.24 1.40
N LYS A 84 7.53 -10.13 1.55
CA LYS A 84 8.72 -9.87 2.39
C LYS A 84 9.54 -8.68 1.91
N VAL A 85 9.69 -8.51 0.60
CA VAL A 85 10.35 -7.33 0.01
C VAL A 85 9.60 -6.05 0.42
N CYS A 86 8.29 -6.02 0.29
CA CYS A 86 7.48 -4.85 0.59
C CYS A 86 7.38 -4.53 2.10
N ARG A 87 7.55 -5.53 2.96
CA ARG A 87 7.39 -5.37 4.42
C ARG A 87 8.53 -4.60 5.08
N ASP A 88 9.74 -4.70 4.56
CA ASP A 88 10.93 -4.02 5.05
C ASP A 88 11.37 -2.95 4.05
N LYS A 89 11.42 -1.68 4.49
CA LYS A 89 11.78 -0.56 3.62
C LYS A 89 13.19 -0.62 3.07
N ARG A 90 14.10 -1.38 3.70
CA ARG A 90 15.45 -1.64 3.19
C ARG A 90 15.37 -2.53 1.95
N ASN A 91 14.65 -3.64 2.06
CA ASN A 91 14.43 -4.56 0.93
C ASN A 91 13.63 -3.89 -0.19
N THR A 92 12.66 -3.05 0.16
CA THR A 92 11.92 -2.25 -0.83
C THR A 92 12.84 -1.27 -1.54
N GLY A 93 13.78 -0.64 -0.82
CA GLY A 93 14.78 0.24 -1.40
C GLY A 93 15.66 -0.50 -2.42
N ASP A 94 16.25 -1.61 -2.01
CA ASP A 94 17.08 -2.46 -2.88
C ASP A 94 16.30 -2.94 -4.12
N PHE A 95 15.03 -3.30 -3.94
CA PHE A 95 14.16 -3.70 -5.04
C PHE A 95 13.92 -2.55 -6.02
N LEU A 96 13.62 -1.35 -5.54
CA LEU A 96 13.39 -0.19 -6.39
C LEU A 96 14.66 0.22 -7.15
N GLU A 97 15.82 0.23 -6.50
CA GLU A 97 17.11 0.53 -7.14
C GLU A 97 17.46 -0.51 -8.22
N LYS A 98 17.21 -1.79 -7.96
CA LYS A 98 17.38 -2.85 -8.97
C LYS A 98 16.51 -2.63 -10.21
N HIS A 99 15.38 -1.96 -10.06
CA HIS A 99 14.48 -1.57 -11.17
C HIS A 99 14.76 -0.15 -11.68
N ASN A 100 15.93 0.43 -11.38
CA ASN A 100 16.33 1.79 -11.78
C ASN A 100 15.35 2.88 -11.30
N ILE A 101 14.77 2.71 -10.13
CA ILE A 101 13.98 3.73 -9.44
C ILE A 101 14.82 4.21 -8.26
N ARG A 102 15.22 5.47 -8.30
CA ARG A 102 16.00 6.12 -7.23
C ARG A 102 15.21 6.07 -5.90
N VAL A 103 15.91 5.84 -4.80
CA VAL A 103 15.38 5.98 -3.43
C VAL A 103 16.11 7.10 -2.70
N PRO A 104 15.60 7.60 -1.58
CA PRO A 104 16.31 8.61 -0.79
C PRO A 104 17.68 8.08 -0.36
N LYS A 105 18.74 8.88 -0.59
CA LYS A 105 20.10 8.49 -0.25
C LYS A 105 20.24 8.29 1.26
N ALA A 106 20.88 7.21 1.67
CA ALA A 106 21.22 6.98 3.06
C ALA A 106 22.18 8.08 3.56
N VAL A 107 21.97 8.52 4.80
CA VAL A 107 22.81 9.51 5.49
C VAL A 107 23.49 8.83 6.67
N ASP A 108 24.80 9.03 6.81
CA ASP A 108 25.52 8.59 8.01
C ASP A 108 25.08 9.43 9.23
N LYS A 109 24.44 8.79 10.18
CA LYS A 109 23.90 9.45 11.37
C LYS A 109 24.97 10.06 12.29
N TYR A 110 26.23 9.65 12.15
CA TYR A 110 27.36 10.18 12.92
C TYR A 110 28.11 11.30 12.19
N ASN A 111 27.88 11.45 10.87
CA ASN A 111 28.40 12.56 10.08
C ASN A 111 27.31 13.07 9.11
N PRO A 112 26.20 13.59 9.65
CA PRO A 112 25.02 13.88 8.86
C PRO A 112 25.16 15.15 8.03
N THR A 113 24.47 15.16 6.87
CA THR A 113 24.14 16.39 6.14
C THR A 113 22.69 16.77 6.42
N PHE A 114 22.43 18.06 6.63
CA PHE A 114 21.09 18.57 6.94
C PHE A 114 20.49 19.37 5.77
N PRO A 115 19.15 19.40 5.65
CA PRO A 115 18.19 18.67 6.45
C PRO A 115 18.19 17.18 6.11
N LEU A 116 17.84 16.34 7.08
CA LEU A 116 17.67 14.90 6.87
C LEU A 116 16.31 14.40 7.36
N PHE A 117 15.95 13.20 6.95
CA PHE A 117 14.73 12.53 7.37
C PHE A 117 15.06 11.18 8.00
N ALA A 118 14.36 10.84 9.09
CA ALA A 118 14.51 9.51 9.68
C ALA A 118 13.13 8.85 9.86
N LYS A 119 13.05 7.56 9.54
CA LYS A 119 11.83 6.74 9.66
C LYS A 119 12.16 5.30 10.01
N PRO A 120 11.25 4.56 10.70
CA PRO A 120 11.44 3.14 10.95
C PRO A 120 11.43 2.33 9.65
N TYR A 121 12.30 1.31 9.57
CA TYR A 121 12.34 0.40 8.41
C TYR A 121 11.10 -0.50 8.32
N ASP A 122 10.46 -0.81 9.44
CA ASP A 122 9.28 -1.69 9.56
C ASP A 122 8.00 -0.93 9.95
N GLY A 123 8.04 0.41 10.00
CA GLY A 123 6.94 1.26 10.43
C GLY A 123 5.80 1.37 9.40
N SER A 124 4.59 1.58 9.89
CA SER A 124 3.39 1.89 9.11
C SER A 124 2.66 3.11 9.69
N LEU A 125 1.66 3.64 8.96
CA LEU A 125 0.82 4.76 9.39
C LEU A 125 1.56 6.05 9.75
N SER A 126 2.73 6.29 9.15
CA SER A 126 3.54 7.51 9.38
C SER A 126 3.91 7.73 10.86
N THR A 127 4.13 6.67 11.63
CA THR A 127 4.56 6.75 13.02
C THR A 127 6.07 6.90 13.14
N ASN A 128 6.54 7.59 14.18
CA ASN A 128 7.96 7.79 14.50
C ASN A 128 8.78 8.37 13.32
N LEU A 129 8.23 9.39 12.66
CA LEU A 129 8.90 10.12 11.57
C LEU A 129 9.58 11.36 12.11
N HIS A 130 10.83 11.59 11.71
CA HIS A 130 11.62 12.73 12.16
C HIS A 130 12.12 13.54 10.96
N TYR A 131 11.75 14.81 10.90
CA TYR A 131 12.34 15.79 10.01
C TYR A 131 13.34 16.61 10.82
N ILE A 132 14.62 16.47 10.55
CA ILE A 132 15.74 16.99 11.33
C ILE A 132 16.46 18.06 10.49
N LYS A 133 16.32 19.31 10.90
CA LYS A 133 16.81 20.47 10.14
C LYS A 133 18.28 20.79 10.39
N ASN A 134 18.76 20.48 11.59
CA ASN A 134 20.09 20.82 12.05
C ASN A 134 20.55 19.85 13.15
N ALA A 135 21.80 19.99 13.59
CA ALA A 135 22.40 19.11 14.59
C ALA A 135 21.72 19.17 15.97
N GLU A 136 21.09 20.27 16.32
CA GLU A 136 20.41 20.43 17.62
C GLU A 136 19.15 19.61 17.74
N GLU A 137 18.48 19.34 16.59
CA GLU A 137 17.29 18.50 16.53
C GLU A 137 17.61 16.99 16.48
N LEU A 138 18.88 16.62 16.25
CA LEU A 138 19.33 15.22 16.22
C LEU A 138 19.68 14.75 17.65
N THR A 139 18.67 14.39 18.42
CA THR A 139 18.83 13.97 19.81
C THR A 139 19.43 12.58 19.94
N GLN A 140 19.98 12.27 21.14
CA GLN A 140 20.56 10.95 21.42
C GLN A 140 19.53 9.83 21.28
N ASP A 141 18.28 10.06 21.70
CA ASP A 141 17.19 9.07 21.57
C ASP A 141 16.93 8.68 20.10
N ILE A 142 17.01 9.66 19.19
CA ILE A 142 16.88 9.41 17.74
C ILE A 142 18.11 8.63 17.21
N LEU A 143 19.30 8.99 17.66
CA LEU A 143 20.54 8.30 17.26
C LEU A 143 20.58 6.84 17.74
N ASP A 144 20.05 6.57 18.92
CA ASP A 144 20.09 5.27 19.57
C ASP A 144 18.95 4.33 19.12
N ASP A 145 17.92 4.84 18.43
CA ASP A 145 16.85 3.99 17.91
C ASP A 145 17.37 3.09 16.76
N PRO A 146 17.49 1.77 16.98
CA PRO A 146 18.02 0.85 15.99
C PRO A 146 17.09 0.63 14.80
N LYS A 147 15.85 1.08 14.90
CA LYS A 147 14.84 0.92 13.82
C LYS A 147 14.86 2.06 12.81
N LEU A 148 15.45 3.18 13.14
CA LEU A 148 15.45 4.35 12.27
C LEU A 148 16.47 4.22 11.13
N LEU A 149 15.97 4.45 9.92
CA LEU A 149 16.76 4.71 8.72
C LEU A 149 16.93 6.21 8.56
N PHE A 150 18.16 6.65 8.42
CA PHE A 150 18.52 8.05 8.19
C PHE A 150 18.76 8.26 6.69
N MET A 151 18.12 9.27 6.12
CA MET A 151 18.16 9.52 4.69
C MET A 151 18.08 11.01 4.35
N GLU A 152 18.42 11.37 3.13
CA GLU A 152 18.23 12.72 2.61
C GLU A 152 16.77 13.15 2.77
N TYR A 153 16.55 14.40 3.05
CA TYR A 153 15.22 15.00 3.01
C TYR A 153 14.87 15.34 1.56
N ILE A 154 13.70 14.87 1.11
CA ILE A 154 13.15 15.24 -0.19
C ILE A 154 12.28 16.47 0.00
N ASP A 155 12.68 17.56 -0.62
CA ASP A 155 12.03 18.86 -0.47
C ASP A 155 10.62 18.87 -1.11
N LYS A 156 9.60 19.07 -0.28
CA LYS A 156 8.19 19.10 -0.70
C LYS A 156 7.78 20.38 -1.44
N GLU A 157 8.62 21.39 -1.50
CA GLU A 157 8.37 22.56 -2.34
C GLU A 157 8.67 22.27 -3.81
N THR A 158 9.64 21.41 -4.07
CA THR A 158 10.06 21.02 -5.42
C THR A 158 9.48 19.68 -5.86
N TYR A 159 9.26 18.76 -4.94
CA TYR A 159 8.66 17.46 -5.20
C TYR A 159 7.23 17.36 -4.70
N LYS A 160 6.39 16.72 -5.48
CA LYS A 160 5.04 16.36 -5.08
C LYS A 160 4.99 14.90 -4.68
N GLU A 161 4.23 14.59 -3.65
CA GLU A 161 4.02 13.21 -3.18
C GLU A 161 2.88 12.57 -3.95
N TYR A 162 3.13 11.38 -4.50
CA TYR A 162 2.14 10.57 -5.19
C TYR A 162 1.97 9.22 -4.50
N THR A 163 0.75 8.72 -4.50
CA THR A 163 0.46 7.30 -4.36
C THR A 163 -0.03 6.80 -5.71
N ILE A 164 0.60 5.77 -6.24
CA ILE A 164 0.25 5.17 -7.52
C ILE A 164 -0.42 3.84 -7.23
N ASP A 165 -1.72 3.75 -7.49
CA ASP A 165 -2.41 2.47 -7.43
C ASP A 165 -2.15 1.72 -8.74
N MET A 166 -1.76 0.46 -8.63
CA MET A 166 -1.47 -0.41 -9.75
C MET A 166 -2.21 -1.73 -9.60
N TYR A 167 -2.68 -2.29 -10.72
CA TYR A 167 -3.24 -3.63 -10.75
C TYR A 167 -2.35 -4.55 -11.56
N TYR A 168 -1.93 -5.65 -10.96
CA TYR A 168 -1.20 -6.72 -11.61
C TYR A 168 -2.11 -7.93 -11.84
N GLY A 169 -2.13 -8.41 -13.08
CA GLY A 169 -2.86 -9.61 -13.43
C GLY A 169 -2.20 -10.90 -12.91
N THR A 170 -2.86 -12.01 -13.11
CA THR A 170 -2.35 -13.35 -12.76
C THR A 170 -1.08 -13.73 -13.53
N ASP A 171 -0.75 -13.00 -14.61
CA ASP A 171 0.48 -13.13 -15.38
C ASP A 171 1.65 -12.29 -14.83
N ASN A 172 1.45 -11.66 -13.66
CA ASN A 172 2.38 -10.75 -13.00
C ASN A 172 2.70 -9.47 -13.78
N CYS A 173 1.92 -9.15 -14.81
CA CYS A 173 2.06 -7.94 -15.59
C CYS A 173 1.07 -6.86 -15.15
N VAL A 174 1.50 -5.59 -15.22
CA VAL A 174 0.64 -4.46 -14.89
C VAL A 174 -0.50 -4.31 -15.90
N LYS A 175 -1.72 -4.05 -15.42
CA LYS A 175 -2.93 -3.88 -16.22
C LYS A 175 -3.56 -2.50 -16.09
N CYS A 176 -3.23 -1.76 -15.03
CA CYS A 176 -3.67 -0.39 -14.84
C CYS A 176 -2.72 0.34 -13.90
N ILE A 177 -2.47 1.63 -14.15
CA ILE A 177 -1.64 2.51 -13.33
C ILE A 177 -2.40 3.80 -13.12
N VAL A 178 -2.69 4.17 -11.87
CA VAL A 178 -3.42 5.41 -11.52
C VAL A 178 -2.61 6.24 -10.53
N PRO A 179 -1.79 7.20 -10.99
CA PRO A 179 -1.13 8.13 -10.09
C PRO A 179 -2.12 9.09 -9.44
N ARG A 180 -2.02 9.24 -8.13
CA ARG A 180 -2.81 10.18 -7.32
C ARG A 180 -1.88 11.13 -6.58
N GLU A 181 -1.94 12.41 -6.91
CA GLU A 181 -1.26 13.47 -6.16
C GLU A 181 -1.87 13.60 -4.77
N ARG A 182 -1.04 13.61 -3.74
CA ARG A 182 -1.43 13.78 -2.32
C ARG A 182 -1.41 15.26 -1.96
N ILE A 183 -2.49 15.99 -2.27
CA ILE A 183 -2.59 17.44 -2.06
C ILE A 183 -2.64 17.79 -0.56
N LYS A 184 -3.38 16.99 0.24
CA LYS A 184 -3.45 17.16 1.70
C LYS A 184 -3.60 15.82 2.38
N ILE A 185 -2.81 15.63 3.44
CA ILE A 185 -2.79 14.43 4.28
C ILE A 185 -3.40 14.76 5.65
N ARG A 186 -4.14 13.82 6.23
CA ARG A 186 -4.67 13.86 7.60
C ARG A 186 -4.45 12.50 8.24
N ALA A 187 -3.72 12.46 9.34
CA ALA A 187 -3.37 11.24 10.08
C ALA A 187 -2.78 10.12 9.19
N GLY A 188 -1.80 10.47 8.33
CA GLY A 188 -1.14 9.53 7.40
C GLY A 188 -1.95 9.19 6.14
N GLU A 189 -3.26 9.48 6.13
CA GLU A 189 -4.15 9.18 5.03
C GLU A 189 -4.38 10.39 4.12
N ILE A 190 -4.58 10.13 2.82
CA ILE A 190 -4.93 11.20 1.87
C ILE A 190 -6.30 11.77 2.21
N ASN A 191 -6.37 13.10 2.42
CA ASN A 191 -7.62 13.82 2.67
C ASN A 191 -8.09 14.59 1.44
N LYS A 192 -7.15 15.18 0.68
CA LYS A 192 -7.42 15.78 -0.62
C LYS A 192 -6.42 15.25 -1.62
N GLY A 193 -6.88 14.82 -2.78
CA GLY A 193 -6.04 14.32 -3.85
C GLY A 193 -6.69 14.43 -5.20
N ARG A 194 -5.91 14.27 -6.24
CA ARG A 194 -6.42 14.21 -7.61
C ARG A 194 -5.68 13.14 -8.40
N THR A 195 -6.38 12.51 -9.34
CA THR A 195 -5.75 11.63 -10.33
C THR A 195 -4.99 12.46 -11.36
N VAL A 196 -3.82 12.01 -11.79
CA VAL A 196 -2.99 12.78 -12.72
C VAL A 196 -2.38 11.88 -13.78
N LYS A 197 -2.71 12.13 -15.05
CA LYS A 197 -1.98 11.57 -16.19
C LYS A 197 -0.73 12.42 -16.43
N CYS A 198 0.43 11.86 -16.21
CA CYS A 198 1.72 12.57 -16.32
C CYS A 198 2.85 11.59 -16.66
N PRO A 199 4.06 12.06 -17.00
CA PRO A 199 5.20 11.21 -17.37
C PRO A 199 5.56 10.13 -16.34
N LEU A 200 5.17 10.32 -15.10
CA LEU A 200 5.34 9.32 -14.03
C LEU A 200 4.69 7.96 -14.37
N MET A 201 3.60 7.94 -15.15
CA MET A 201 2.96 6.69 -15.57
C MET A 201 3.87 5.84 -16.45
N ASP A 202 4.44 6.44 -17.49
CA ASP A 202 5.33 5.74 -18.41
C ASP A 202 6.63 5.35 -17.69
N TYR A 203 7.18 6.25 -16.87
CA TYR A 203 8.35 5.97 -16.05
C TYR A 203 8.18 4.72 -15.17
N ILE A 204 7.04 4.60 -14.50
CA ILE A 204 6.74 3.45 -13.62
C ILE A 204 6.46 2.20 -14.46
N LYS A 205 5.69 2.34 -15.55
CA LYS A 205 5.35 1.22 -16.42
C LYS A 205 6.59 0.58 -17.02
N GLU A 206 7.52 1.37 -17.58
CA GLU A 206 8.76 0.86 -18.16
C GLU A 206 9.61 0.04 -17.17
N ARG A 207 9.57 0.40 -15.88
CA ARG A 207 10.43 -0.21 -14.84
C ARG A 207 9.77 -1.34 -14.09
N LEU A 208 8.45 -1.28 -13.98
CA LEU A 208 7.65 -2.20 -13.17
C LEU A 208 6.50 -2.84 -13.97
N ASP A 209 6.66 -3.00 -15.30
CA ASP A 209 5.64 -3.63 -16.16
C ASP A 209 5.36 -5.08 -15.72
N LYS A 210 6.39 -5.78 -15.29
CA LYS A 210 6.28 -7.15 -14.76
C LYS A 210 7.06 -7.28 -13.46
N ILE A 211 6.38 -7.73 -12.41
CA ILE A 211 6.99 -8.05 -11.12
C ILE A 211 6.62 -9.49 -10.77
N GLU A 212 7.64 -10.36 -10.67
CA GLU A 212 7.45 -11.77 -10.34
C GLU A 212 6.75 -11.92 -8.99
N GLY A 213 5.72 -12.75 -8.93
CA GLY A 213 4.92 -13.01 -7.74
C GLY A 213 3.98 -11.86 -7.32
N CYS A 214 3.95 -10.75 -8.05
CA CYS A 214 3.04 -9.64 -7.78
C CYS A 214 1.71 -9.85 -8.48
N ILE A 215 0.60 -9.80 -7.72
CA ILE A 215 -0.76 -9.91 -8.23
C ILE A 215 -1.72 -8.95 -7.52
N GLY A 216 -2.82 -8.63 -8.18
CA GLY A 216 -3.88 -7.80 -7.62
C GLY A 216 -3.49 -6.34 -7.47
N CYS A 217 -4.06 -5.67 -6.49
CA CYS A 217 -3.81 -4.26 -6.23
C CYS A 217 -2.55 -4.05 -5.39
N ILE A 218 -1.67 -3.18 -5.83
CA ILE A 218 -0.58 -2.63 -5.02
C ILE A 218 -0.61 -1.11 -5.06
N CYS A 219 0.02 -0.47 -4.07
CA CYS A 219 0.26 0.98 -4.07
C CYS A 219 1.74 1.26 -3.95
N ILE A 220 2.29 2.08 -4.84
CA ILE A 220 3.65 2.61 -4.71
C ILE A 220 3.57 4.07 -4.29
N GLN A 221 4.34 4.47 -3.29
CA GLN A 221 4.50 5.87 -2.93
C GLN A 221 5.81 6.40 -3.48
N VAL A 222 5.74 7.54 -4.12
CA VAL A 222 6.90 8.22 -4.71
C VAL A 222 6.81 9.73 -4.50
N PHE A 223 7.97 10.37 -4.50
CA PHE A 223 8.09 11.80 -4.78
C PHE A 223 8.41 11.98 -6.27
N PHE A 224 7.76 12.94 -6.89
CA PHE A 224 7.96 13.30 -8.29
C PHE A 224 8.18 14.80 -8.44
N ASN A 225 9.25 15.18 -9.09
CA ASN A 225 9.52 16.57 -9.43
C ASN A 225 8.98 16.85 -10.85
N PRO A 226 7.92 17.66 -11.00
CA PRO A 226 7.30 17.88 -12.30
C PRO A 226 8.13 18.73 -13.27
N LEU A 227 9.20 19.38 -12.80
CA LEU A 227 10.08 20.21 -13.63
C LEU A 227 11.25 19.41 -14.21
N THR A 228 11.80 18.48 -13.43
CA THR A 228 12.96 17.66 -13.81
C THR A 228 12.59 16.23 -14.18
N GLU A 229 11.35 15.84 -13.92
CA GLU A 229 10.82 14.48 -14.03
C GLU A 229 11.56 13.45 -13.15
N ASP A 230 12.34 13.92 -12.15
CA ASP A 230 13.01 13.05 -11.19
C ASP A 230 11.98 12.35 -10.29
N VAL A 231 12.16 11.04 -10.10
CA VAL A 231 11.30 10.17 -9.31
C VAL A 231 12.10 9.56 -8.17
N VAL A 232 11.57 9.65 -6.96
CA VAL A 232 12.16 9.05 -5.76
C VAL A 232 11.15 8.10 -5.13
N GLY A 233 11.43 6.80 -5.18
CA GLY A 233 10.60 5.77 -4.57
C GLY A 233 10.69 5.76 -3.04
N ILE A 234 9.58 5.51 -2.36
CA ILE A 234 9.49 5.58 -0.90
C ILE A 234 9.13 4.24 -0.28
N GLU A 235 8.06 3.62 -0.78
CA GLU A 235 7.56 2.34 -0.28
C GLU A 235 6.59 1.69 -1.28
N ILE A 236 6.41 0.38 -1.13
CA ILE A 236 5.40 -0.42 -1.83
C ILE A 236 4.50 -1.07 -0.80
N ASN A 237 3.19 -0.90 -0.97
CA ASN A 237 2.17 -1.54 -0.15
C ASN A 237 1.37 -2.49 -1.04
N PRO A 238 1.57 -3.82 -0.97
CA PRO A 238 0.96 -4.78 -1.89
C PRO A 238 -0.47 -5.13 -1.48
N ARG A 239 -1.33 -4.12 -1.46
CA ARG A 239 -2.75 -4.15 -1.09
C ARG A 239 -3.46 -2.89 -1.55
N PHE A 240 -4.80 -2.88 -1.44
CA PHE A 240 -5.58 -1.66 -1.64
C PHE A 240 -5.19 -0.56 -0.63
N GLY A 241 -4.86 0.62 -1.14
CA GLY A 241 -4.57 1.79 -0.32
C GLY A 241 -5.82 2.47 0.21
N GLY A 242 -5.73 3.17 1.34
CA GLY A 242 -6.85 3.95 1.89
C GLY A 242 -7.38 5.04 0.95
N GLY A 243 -6.59 5.47 -0.03
CA GLY A 243 -7.01 6.41 -1.08
C GLY A 243 -7.55 5.77 -2.36
N TYR A 244 -7.54 4.44 -2.48
CA TYR A 244 -7.98 3.72 -3.67
C TYR A 244 -9.42 4.07 -4.14
N PRO A 245 -10.39 4.42 -3.27
CA PRO A 245 -11.70 4.86 -3.73
C PRO A 245 -11.68 6.00 -4.77
N GLN A 246 -10.62 6.80 -4.79
CA GLN A 246 -10.41 7.82 -5.82
C GLN A 246 -10.07 7.18 -7.18
N SER A 247 -9.16 6.21 -7.21
CA SER A 247 -8.80 5.48 -8.42
C SER A 247 -9.99 4.69 -8.98
N TYR A 248 -10.77 4.06 -8.09
CA TYR A 248 -12.01 3.40 -8.45
C TYR A 248 -13.02 4.35 -9.11
N ALA A 249 -13.27 5.50 -8.46
CA ALA A 249 -14.19 6.52 -8.98
C ALA A 249 -13.71 7.12 -10.32
N ALA A 250 -12.38 7.12 -10.56
CA ALA A 250 -11.82 7.57 -11.82
C ALA A 250 -11.95 6.54 -12.96
N GLY A 251 -12.25 5.27 -12.66
CA GLY A 251 -12.37 4.19 -13.66
C GLY A 251 -11.36 3.05 -13.47
N GLY A 252 -10.41 3.18 -12.55
CA GLY A 252 -9.51 2.08 -12.16
C GLY A 252 -10.25 1.04 -11.31
N ASN A 253 -11.14 0.25 -11.93
CA ASN A 253 -12.02 -0.70 -11.25
C ASN A 253 -11.32 -2.06 -11.02
N TYR A 254 -10.37 -2.10 -10.08
CA TYR A 254 -9.62 -3.33 -9.76
C TYR A 254 -10.46 -4.45 -9.14
N PRO A 255 -11.51 -4.19 -8.32
CA PRO A 255 -12.42 -5.25 -7.88
C PRO A 255 -13.08 -5.99 -9.04
N GLU A 256 -13.49 -5.30 -10.10
CA GLU A 256 -14.03 -5.92 -11.31
C GLU A 256 -12.97 -6.77 -12.03
N MET A 257 -11.74 -6.26 -12.13
CA MET A 257 -10.63 -7.01 -12.72
C MET A 257 -10.34 -8.31 -11.95
N LEU A 258 -10.34 -8.27 -10.61
CA LEU A 258 -10.21 -9.45 -9.78
C LEU A 258 -11.31 -10.48 -10.04
N ILE A 259 -12.57 -10.05 -10.13
CA ILE A 259 -13.69 -10.94 -10.41
C ILE A 259 -13.53 -11.56 -11.80
N LYS A 260 -13.22 -10.76 -12.81
CA LYS A 260 -13.02 -11.22 -14.19
C LYS A 260 -11.91 -12.27 -14.29
N GLU A 261 -10.75 -12.01 -13.69
CA GLU A 261 -9.62 -12.96 -13.76
C GLU A 261 -9.89 -14.23 -12.97
N TYR A 262 -10.30 -14.11 -11.71
CA TYR A 262 -10.32 -15.25 -10.81
C TYR A 262 -11.59 -16.10 -10.86
N PHE A 263 -12.74 -15.49 -11.17
CA PHE A 263 -14.01 -16.24 -11.26
C PHE A 263 -14.49 -16.49 -12.69
N LEU A 264 -14.16 -15.57 -13.62
CA LEU A 264 -14.61 -15.73 -15.02
C LEU A 264 -13.50 -16.24 -15.95
N GLY A 265 -12.25 -16.33 -15.47
CA GLY A 265 -11.11 -16.79 -16.26
C GLY A 265 -10.75 -15.87 -17.43
N GLU A 266 -11.16 -14.59 -17.35
CA GLU A 266 -10.89 -13.60 -18.39
C GLU A 266 -9.47 -13.06 -18.30
N LYS A 267 -8.85 -12.80 -19.43
CA LYS A 267 -7.58 -12.09 -19.49
C LYS A 267 -7.82 -10.59 -19.45
N ILE A 268 -7.18 -9.89 -18.54
CA ILE A 268 -7.27 -8.44 -18.43
C ILE A 268 -6.22 -7.79 -19.33
N ALA A 269 -6.68 -6.96 -20.26
CA ALA A 269 -5.80 -6.08 -21.04
C ALA A 269 -5.37 -4.86 -20.21
N TYR A 270 -4.25 -4.24 -20.60
CA TYR A 270 -3.86 -2.96 -20.00
C TYR A 270 -4.88 -1.86 -20.35
N ILE A 271 -5.27 -1.09 -19.34
CA ILE A 271 -6.17 0.05 -19.48
C ILE A 271 -5.55 1.33 -18.91
N ASP A 272 -5.83 2.45 -19.57
CA ASP A 272 -5.44 3.79 -19.13
C ASP A 272 -6.53 4.86 -19.43
N ASP A 273 -7.73 4.43 -19.72
CA ASP A 273 -8.89 5.28 -20.06
C ASP A 273 -9.59 5.90 -18.84
N TRP A 274 -9.03 5.70 -17.64
CA TRP A 274 -9.54 6.30 -16.43
C TRP A 274 -9.46 7.85 -16.47
N LYS A 275 -10.33 8.50 -15.69
CA LYS A 275 -10.51 9.95 -15.68
C LYS A 275 -9.33 10.68 -15.05
N ASP A 276 -8.66 11.52 -15.83
CA ASP A 276 -7.65 12.48 -15.37
C ASP A 276 -8.28 13.62 -14.54
N ASN A 277 -7.48 14.25 -13.69
CA ASN A 277 -7.87 15.40 -12.85
C ASN A 277 -9.13 15.19 -12.00
N MET A 278 -9.45 13.95 -11.65
CA MET A 278 -10.54 13.70 -10.71
C MET A 278 -10.12 14.11 -9.30
N LEU A 279 -10.76 15.14 -8.77
CA LEU A 279 -10.51 15.63 -7.42
C LEU A 279 -11.30 14.82 -6.40
N MET A 280 -10.61 14.34 -5.37
CA MET A 280 -11.21 13.74 -4.17
C MET A 280 -11.08 14.71 -2.99
N LEU A 281 -12.19 15.00 -2.36
CA LEU A 281 -12.29 15.78 -1.13
C LEU A 281 -12.99 14.90 -0.08
N ARG A 282 -12.25 14.42 0.90
CA ARG A 282 -12.82 13.65 2.00
C ARG A 282 -13.50 14.57 3.01
N PHE A 283 -14.64 14.17 3.48
CA PHE A 283 -15.36 14.78 4.60
C PHE A 283 -15.80 13.70 5.59
N ASP A 284 -16.04 14.10 6.81
CA ASP A 284 -16.53 13.19 7.83
C ASP A 284 -18.03 12.95 7.63
N ASP A 285 -18.44 11.68 7.73
CA ASP A 285 -19.83 11.25 7.62
C ASP A 285 -20.11 10.25 8.76
N ALA A 286 -21.38 10.06 9.08
CA ALA A 286 -21.84 9.23 10.19
C ALA A 286 -22.77 8.11 9.71
N VAL A 287 -22.68 6.98 10.37
CA VAL A 287 -23.66 5.88 10.27
C VAL A 287 -24.50 5.90 11.52
N TYR A 288 -25.82 5.94 11.37
CA TYR A 288 -26.78 5.85 12.45
C TYR A 288 -27.34 4.42 12.47
N ALA A 289 -27.19 3.71 13.59
CA ALA A 289 -27.57 2.30 13.75
C ALA A 289 -28.31 2.06 15.06
#